data_6352bc758ca5c365c061f023fe55b8b9
#
_entry.id   6352bc758ca5c365c061f023fe55b8b9
#
_cell.length_a   1.000
_cell.length_b   1.000
_cell.length_c   1.000
_cell.angle_alpha   90.00
_cell.angle_beta   90.00
_cell.angle_gamma   90.00
#
_symmetry.space_group_name_H-M   'P 1'
#
loop_
_entity.id
_entity.type
_entity.pdbx_description
1 polymer ?
#
loop_
_entity_poly.entity_id
_entity_poly.type
_entity_poly.pdbx_seq_one_letter_code
_entity_poly.pdbx_strand_id
1 'polypeptide(L)'
;ADAHPWTPEDPFLYELEIDTGADVQKTRFGLRTVATDPEAGRVLLNGKPYFLRGSNVCIFRFFEDSERGALPWDRDWVRALHRKFKEMHWNSLRYCIGFPPEMWYEIADEEGILIQDEFPIWYGGAKNAWPRGIGVEDLVQEYTEWMRERWNHPCVIIWDAQNETRDDGIIR
;
A
#
# COMPACT_ATOMS: atom_id res chain seq x y z
N ALA A 1 29.01 6.20 6.26
CA ALA A 1 28.39 4.92 6.61
C ALA A 1 27.45 4.55 5.49
N ASP A 2 27.47 3.30 5.07
CA ASP A 2 26.55 2.83 4.05
C ASP A 2 25.14 2.74 4.66
N ALA A 3 24.13 3.15 3.91
CA ALA A 3 22.75 3.11 4.36
C ALA A 3 22.25 1.64 4.42
N HIS A 4 21.47 1.30 5.45
CA HIS A 4 20.85 -0.01 5.58
C HIS A 4 19.53 -0.02 4.77
N PRO A 5 19.45 -0.80 3.68
CA PRO A 5 18.24 -0.83 2.88
C PRO A 5 17.15 -1.66 3.56
N TRP A 6 15.91 -1.22 3.39
CA TRP A 6 14.73 -1.99 3.77
C TRP A 6 14.45 -3.08 2.75
N THR A 7 14.17 -4.29 3.22
CA THR A 7 13.66 -5.41 2.41
C THR A 7 12.62 -6.21 3.20
N PRO A 8 11.78 -7.04 2.56
CA PRO A 8 10.87 -7.94 3.28
C PRO A 8 11.57 -8.94 4.22
N GLU A 9 12.80 -9.30 3.94
CA GLU A 9 13.62 -10.22 4.73
C GLU A 9 14.33 -9.51 5.89
N ASP A 10 14.59 -8.21 5.74
CA ASP A 10 15.24 -7.35 6.72
C ASP A 10 14.58 -5.95 6.69
N PRO A 11 13.40 -5.81 7.34
CA PRO A 11 12.58 -4.61 7.28
C PRO A 11 13.09 -3.50 8.20
N PHE A 12 14.32 -3.06 7.94
CA PHE A 12 14.98 -2.03 8.74
C PHE A 12 14.36 -0.65 8.52
N LEU A 13 13.95 -0.01 9.60
CA LEU A 13 13.37 1.33 9.61
C LEU A 13 14.27 2.30 10.35
N TYR A 14 14.49 3.45 9.75
CA TYR A 14 15.08 4.62 10.40
C TYR A 14 14.00 5.39 11.15
N GLU A 15 14.37 6.03 12.26
CA GLU A 15 13.55 7.03 12.93
C GLU A 15 14.13 8.41 12.66
N LEU A 16 13.29 9.33 12.21
CA LEU A 16 13.58 10.75 12.11
C LEU A 16 12.84 11.47 13.23
N GLU A 17 13.58 12.19 14.04
CA GLU A 17 13.06 13.10 15.07
C GLU A 17 13.31 14.54 14.61
N ILE A 18 12.26 15.35 14.61
CA ILE A 18 12.30 16.78 14.29
C ILE A 18 11.88 17.52 15.56
N ASP A 19 12.84 18.23 16.17
CA ASP A 19 12.61 19.09 17.32
C ASP A 19 12.63 20.56 16.89
N THR A 20 11.50 21.23 17.03
CA THR A 20 11.36 22.68 16.73
C THR A 20 11.60 23.56 17.97
N GLY A 21 11.89 22.96 19.12
CA GLY A 21 11.97 23.64 20.42
C GLY A 21 10.60 23.91 21.06
N ALA A 22 9.52 23.84 20.29
CA ALA A 22 8.14 23.97 20.77
C ALA A 22 7.35 22.66 20.65
N ASP A 23 7.74 21.80 19.72
CA ASP A 23 7.11 20.50 19.44
C ASP A 23 8.16 19.53 18.93
N VAL A 24 7.97 18.24 19.22
CA VAL A 24 8.81 17.15 18.74
C VAL A 24 7.97 16.20 17.92
N GLN A 25 8.32 16.01 16.66
CA GLN A 25 7.69 15.08 15.75
C GLN A 25 8.64 13.92 15.42
N LYS A 26 8.10 12.72 15.40
CA LYS A 26 8.83 11.51 15.03
C LYS A 26 8.15 10.82 13.87
N THR A 27 8.93 10.38 12.91
CA THR A 27 8.46 9.54 11.82
C THR A 27 9.47 8.44 11.53
N ARG A 28 8.99 7.33 10.97
CA ARG A 28 9.85 6.22 10.55
C ARG A 28 9.82 6.13 9.03
N PHE A 29 10.92 5.68 8.46
CA PHE A 29 11.03 5.45 7.03
C PHE A 29 12.03 4.34 6.73
N GLY A 30 11.88 3.70 5.57
CA GLY A 30 12.83 2.72 5.07
C GLY A 30 13.43 3.17 3.75
N LEU A 31 14.72 2.86 3.54
CA LEU A 31 15.42 3.17 2.30
C LEU A 31 15.32 1.98 1.35
N ARG A 32 14.67 2.15 0.22
CA ARG A 32 14.57 1.12 -0.82
C ARG A 32 14.48 1.75 -2.20
N THR A 33 14.79 0.98 -3.22
CA THR A 33 14.50 1.31 -4.61
C THR A 33 13.61 0.26 -5.22
N VAL A 34 12.63 0.69 -6.02
CA VAL A 34 11.78 -0.20 -6.81
C VAL A 34 11.89 0.21 -8.26
N ALA A 35 12.08 -0.75 -9.13
CA ALA A 35 12.17 -0.53 -10.57
C ALA A 35 11.55 -1.71 -11.33
N THR A 36 11.36 -1.55 -12.62
CA THR A 36 10.99 -2.63 -13.53
C THR A 36 12.12 -2.87 -14.53
N ASP A 37 12.31 -4.12 -14.88
CA ASP A 37 13.12 -4.54 -16.01
C ASP A 37 12.14 -5.01 -17.11
N PRO A 38 11.78 -4.14 -18.07
CA PRO A 38 10.77 -4.47 -19.07
C PRO A 38 11.27 -5.52 -20.09
N GLU A 39 12.57 -5.65 -20.31
CA GLU A 39 13.12 -6.65 -21.22
C GLU A 39 13.00 -8.07 -20.62
N ALA A 40 13.24 -8.19 -19.32
CA ALA A 40 13.11 -9.46 -18.61
C ALA A 40 11.73 -9.67 -17.98
N GLY A 41 10.82 -8.66 -18.02
CA GLY A 41 9.49 -8.72 -17.42
C GLY A 41 9.56 -8.89 -15.89
N ARG A 42 10.44 -8.17 -15.21
CA ARG A 42 10.71 -8.38 -13.78
C ARG A 42 10.56 -7.10 -12.96
N VAL A 43 10.15 -7.28 -11.70
CA VAL A 43 10.25 -6.25 -10.66
C VAL A 43 11.65 -6.36 -10.05
N LEU A 44 12.28 -5.22 -9.80
CA LEU A 44 13.54 -5.10 -9.10
C LEU A 44 13.32 -4.40 -7.77
N LEU A 45 13.77 -5.03 -6.68
CA LEU A 45 13.85 -4.42 -5.35
C LEU A 45 15.32 -4.24 -4.99
N ASN A 46 15.72 -3.00 -4.69
CA ASN A 46 17.13 -2.66 -4.42
C ASN A 46 18.09 -3.15 -5.51
N GLY A 47 17.67 -3.02 -6.78
CA GLY A 47 18.44 -3.41 -7.96
C GLY A 47 18.49 -4.93 -8.21
N LYS A 48 17.82 -5.75 -7.44
CA LYS A 48 17.79 -7.21 -7.60
C LYS A 48 16.41 -7.70 -8.03
N PRO A 49 16.32 -8.69 -8.95
CA PRO A 49 15.05 -9.31 -9.30
C PRO A 49 14.32 -9.83 -8.06
N TYR A 50 13.06 -9.44 -7.93
CA TYR A 50 12.22 -9.81 -6.80
C TYR A 50 10.89 -10.40 -7.28
N PHE A 51 10.56 -11.60 -6.83
CA PHE A 51 9.33 -12.29 -7.22
C PHE A 51 8.24 -12.08 -6.18
N LEU A 52 7.15 -11.41 -6.58
CA LEU A 52 6.01 -11.14 -5.70
C LEU A 52 5.15 -12.40 -5.54
N ARG A 53 4.88 -12.76 -4.30
CA ARG A 53 4.01 -13.90 -3.91
C ARG A 53 3.00 -13.42 -2.89
N GLY A 54 1.74 -13.53 -3.21
CA GLY A 54 0.70 -13.06 -2.31
C GLY A 54 -0.69 -13.14 -2.91
N SER A 55 -1.61 -12.43 -2.29
CA SER A 55 -3.00 -12.38 -2.71
C SER A 55 -3.65 -11.05 -2.36
N ASN A 56 -4.91 -10.90 -2.73
CA ASN A 56 -5.74 -9.76 -2.36
C ASN A 56 -6.19 -9.85 -0.91
N VAL A 57 -6.25 -8.70 -0.24
CA VAL A 57 -6.97 -8.52 1.02
C VAL A 57 -8.08 -7.50 0.77
N CYS A 58 -9.31 -7.98 0.70
CA CYS A 58 -10.48 -7.15 0.43
C CYS A 58 -10.98 -6.51 1.73
N ILE A 59 -10.45 -5.34 2.06
CA ILE A 59 -10.71 -4.65 3.34
C ILE A 59 -12.20 -4.37 3.54
N PHE A 60 -12.90 -3.93 2.51
CA PHE A 60 -14.33 -3.59 2.61
C PHE A 60 -15.20 -4.78 3.04
N ARG A 61 -14.77 -6.04 2.79
CA ARG A 61 -15.50 -7.23 3.23
C ARG A 61 -15.55 -7.38 4.74
N PHE A 62 -14.56 -6.86 5.45
CA PHE A 62 -14.61 -6.84 6.91
C PHE A 62 -15.66 -5.87 7.42
N PHE A 63 -15.83 -4.71 6.78
CA PHE A 63 -16.81 -3.71 7.20
C PHE A 63 -18.26 -4.15 6.96
N GLU A 64 -18.47 -5.08 6.02
CA GLU A 64 -19.78 -5.69 5.76
C GLU A 64 -20.15 -6.82 6.74
N ASP A 65 -19.21 -7.27 7.57
CA ASP A 65 -19.36 -8.40 8.47
C ASP A 65 -19.53 -7.94 9.91
N SER A 66 -20.69 -8.22 10.50
CA SER A 66 -21.03 -7.79 11.86
C SER A 66 -20.14 -8.39 12.95
N GLU A 67 -19.52 -9.55 12.71
CA GLU A 67 -18.63 -10.21 13.69
C GLU A 67 -17.17 -9.79 13.51
N ARG A 68 -16.77 -9.45 12.29
CA ARG A 68 -15.37 -9.16 11.92
C ARG A 68 -15.09 -7.69 11.60
N GLY A 69 -16.14 -6.85 11.59
CA GLY A 69 -16.02 -5.44 11.18
C GLY A 69 -15.04 -4.61 12.02
N ALA A 70 -14.81 -4.99 13.28
CA ALA A 70 -13.85 -4.32 14.14
C ALA A 70 -12.39 -4.80 13.97
N LEU A 71 -12.17 -5.98 13.37
CA LEU A 71 -10.83 -6.59 13.27
C LEU A 71 -9.81 -5.74 12.51
N PRO A 72 -10.17 -5.01 11.43
CA PRO A 72 -9.21 -4.13 10.75
C PRO A 72 -8.66 -2.99 11.63
N TRP A 73 -9.30 -2.71 12.76
CA TRP A 73 -8.90 -1.68 13.72
C TRP A 73 -8.12 -2.24 14.92
N ASP A 74 -7.98 -3.56 15.02
CA ASP A 74 -7.22 -4.25 16.05
C ASP A 74 -5.77 -4.47 15.60
N ARG A 75 -4.85 -3.71 16.18
CA ARG A 75 -3.43 -3.74 15.82
C ARG A 75 -2.79 -5.12 16.01
N ASP A 76 -3.15 -5.81 17.08
CA ASP A 76 -2.58 -7.13 17.38
C ASP A 76 -3.10 -8.19 16.39
N TRP A 77 -4.37 -8.13 16.06
CA TRP A 77 -4.95 -9.00 15.04
C TRP A 77 -4.33 -8.74 13.66
N VAL A 78 -4.19 -7.47 13.25
CA VAL A 78 -3.58 -7.10 11.96
C VAL A 78 -2.15 -7.60 11.89
N ARG A 79 -1.37 -7.44 12.97
CA ARG A 79 0.01 -7.96 13.04
C ARG A 79 0.05 -9.49 12.95
N ALA A 80 -0.81 -10.17 13.67
CA ALA A 80 -0.90 -11.63 13.61
C ALA A 80 -1.26 -12.12 12.20
N LEU A 81 -2.16 -11.41 11.50
CA LEU A 81 -2.53 -11.68 10.12
C LEU A 81 -1.32 -11.54 9.17
N HIS A 82 -0.56 -10.44 9.27
CA HIS A 82 0.64 -10.24 8.44
C HIS A 82 1.70 -11.31 8.68
N ARG A 83 1.94 -11.68 9.94
CA ARG A 83 2.84 -12.79 10.28
C ARG A 83 2.36 -14.12 9.70
N LYS A 84 1.05 -14.35 9.70
CA LYS A 84 0.47 -15.56 9.09
C LYS A 84 0.70 -15.62 7.58
N PHE A 85 0.64 -14.49 6.89
CA PHE A 85 1.00 -14.43 5.47
C PHE A 85 2.48 -14.77 5.25
N LYS A 86 3.38 -14.26 6.09
CA LYS A 86 4.82 -14.62 6.02
C LYS A 86 5.07 -16.10 6.29
N GLU A 87 4.38 -16.72 7.25
CA GLU A 87 4.43 -18.16 7.48
C GLU A 87 4.00 -18.97 6.25
N MET A 88 3.09 -18.45 5.43
CA MET A 88 2.69 -19.04 4.14
C MET A 88 3.68 -18.72 3.00
N HIS A 89 4.83 -18.10 3.31
CA HIS A 89 5.82 -17.64 2.35
C HIS A 89 5.32 -16.56 1.38
N TRP A 90 4.31 -15.80 1.77
CA TRP A 90 3.90 -14.61 1.04
C TRP A 90 4.81 -13.43 1.42
N ASN A 91 5.11 -12.60 0.43
CA ASN A 91 5.92 -11.41 0.61
C ASN A 91 5.22 -10.14 0.08
N SER A 92 4.03 -10.29 -0.50
CA SER A 92 3.27 -9.16 -1.03
C SER A 92 1.78 -9.35 -0.86
N LEU A 93 1.06 -8.23 -0.70
CA LEU A 93 -0.40 -8.18 -0.64
C LEU A 93 -0.90 -7.06 -1.54
N ARG A 94 -2.09 -7.24 -2.12
CA ARG A 94 -2.86 -6.15 -2.70
C ARG A 94 -3.98 -5.80 -1.72
N TYR A 95 -3.97 -4.57 -1.21
CA TYR A 95 -5.09 -4.03 -0.47
C TYR A 95 -6.15 -3.57 -1.48
N CYS A 96 -7.27 -4.25 -1.55
CA CYS A 96 -8.32 -4.02 -2.53
C CYS A 96 -9.72 -4.20 -1.92
N ILE A 97 -10.72 -3.64 -2.40
CA ILE A 97 -10.90 -2.41 -3.17
C ILE A 97 -10.95 -1.29 -2.15
N GLY A 98 -10.01 -0.36 -2.23
CA GLY A 98 -9.80 0.62 -1.19
C GLY A 98 -8.75 0.20 -0.16
N PHE A 99 -8.25 1.16 0.53
CA PHE A 99 -7.12 1.03 1.45
C PHE A 99 -7.57 0.84 2.92
N PRO A 100 -6.76 0.13 3.72
CA PRO A 100 -7.01 -0.08 5.14
C PRO A 100 -6.63 1.13 5.99
N PRO A 101 -6.92 1.09 7.32
CA PRO A 101 -6.36 2.04 8.26
C PRO A 101 -4.83 2.13 8.21
N GLU A 102 -4.27 3.29 8.52
CA GLU A 102 -2.84 3.62 8.48
C GLU A 102 -1.95 2.56 9.13
N MET A 103 -2.37 2.03 10.28
CA MET A 103 -1.60 1.03 11.02
C MET A 103 -1.31 -0.26 10.25
N TRP A 104 -2.04 -0.55 9.15
CA TRP A 104 -1.75 -1.70 8.30
C TRP A 104 -0.44 -1.50 7.52
N TYR A 105 -0.19 -0.27 7.06
CA TYR A 105 1.06 0.08 6.39
C TYR A 105 2.22 0.08 7.36
N GLU A 106 2.04 0.67 8.56
CA GLU A 106 3.04 0.62 9.63
C GLU A 106 3.44 -0.82 9.97
N ILE A 107 2.46 -1.71 10.08
CA ILE A 107 2.70 -3.13 10.37
C ILE A 107 3.36 -3.82 9.17
N ALA A 108 2.95 -3.51 7.94
CA ALA A 108 3.59 -4.05 6.74
C ALA A 108 5.05 -3.61 6.62
N ASP A 109 5.35 -2.36 6.99
CA ASP A 109 6.72 -1.85 7.07
C ASP A 109 7.57 -2.62 8.10
N GLU A 110 6.99 -2.88 9.28
CA GLU A 110 7.67 -3.58 10.40
C GLU A 110 7.82 -5.08 10.14
N GLU A 111 6.82 -5.71 9.58
CA GLU A 111 6.82 -7.15 9.30
C GLU A 111 7.46 -7.51 7.95
N GLY A 112 7.75 -6.54 7.09
CA GLY A 112 8.37 -6.76 5.80
C GLY A 112 7.43 -7.43 4.79
N ILE A 113 6.31 -6.78 4.47
CA ILE A 113 5.39 -7.21 3.41
C ILE A 113 5.25 -6.08 2.41
N LEU A 114 5.43 -6.38 1.13
CA LEU A 114 5.24 -5.43 0.04
C LEU A 114 3.76 -5.22 -0.25
N ILE A 115 3.38 -3.99 -0.53
CA ILE A 115 1.98 -3.61 -0.75
C ILE A 115 1.79 -3.06 -2.17
N GLN A 116 0.82 -3.62 -2.88
CA GLN A 116 0.11 -2.98 -3.96
C GLN A 116 -1.11 -2.29 -3.35
N ASP A 117 -1.07 -0.96 -3.32
CA ASP A 117 -2.12 -0.15 -2.72
C ASP A 117 -3.09 0.33 -3.80
N GLU A 118 -4.38 0.05 -3.62
CA GLU A 118 -5.40 0.30 -4.62
C GLU A 118 -6.33 1.44 -4.21
N PHE A 119 -6.46 2.41 -5.11
CA PHE A 119 -7.44 3.47 -4.96
C PHE A 119 -8.88 2.92 -5.13
N PRO A 120 -9.86 3.33 -4.30
CA PRO A 120 -11.18 2.69 -4.21
C PRO A 120 -12.11 3.02 -5.37
N ILE A 121 -11.64 2.87 -6.60
CA ILE A 121 -12.45 3.01 -7.80
C ILE A 121 -12.76 1.63 -8.38
N TRP A 122 -14.05 1.31 -8.42
CA TRP A 122 -14.56 0.09 -9.05
C TRP A 122 -15.88 0.36 -9.77
N TYR A 123 -15.80 0.63 -11.06
CA TYR A 123 -16.96 0.84 -11.92
C TYR A 123 -17.08 -0.30 -12.92
N GLY A 124 -17.96 -1.25 -12.64
CA GLY A 124 -18.17 -2.44 -13.44
C GLY A 124 -18.91 -2.19 -14.76
N GLY A 125 -18.16 -1.82 -15.82
CA GLY A 125 -18.60 -1.93 -17.20
C GLY A 125 -19.43 -0.77 -17.75
N ALA A 126 -19.76 -0.84 -19.06
CA ALA A 126 -20.33 0.20 -19.91
C ALA A 126 -21.69 0.82 -19.48
N LYS A 127 -22.26 0.38 -18.39
CA LYS A 127 -23.51 0.92 -17.86
C LYS A 127 -23.32 1.87 -16.67
N ASN A 128 -22.13 1.91 -16.09
CA ASN A 128 -21.82 2.75 -14.95
C ASN A 128 -21.04 3.96 -15.45
N ALA A 129 -21.75 5.02 -15.74
CA ALA A 129 -21.14 6.31 -15.98
C ALA A 129 -20.46 6.80 -14.70
N TRP A 130 -19.36 7.52 -14.82
CA TRP A 130 -18.75 8.25 -13.71
C TRP A 130 -19.79 9.04 -12.94
N PRO A 131 -19.68 9.16 -11.62
CA PRO A 131 -20.56 10.00 -10.83
C PRO A 131 -20.61 11.42 -11.40
N ARG A 132 -21.81 11.97 -11.52
CA ARG A 132 -21.97 13.35 -12.02
C ARG A 132 -21.22 14.31 -11.08
N GLY A 133 -20.38 15.17 -11.65
CA GLY A 133 -19.65 16.17 -10.90
C GLY A 133 -18.25 15.76 -10.43
N ILE A 134 -17.80 14.55 -10.74
CA ILE A 134 -16.39 14.17 -10.54
C ILE A 134 -15.66 14.33 -11.88
N GLY A 135 -14.66 15.18 -11.90
CA GLY A 135 -13.79 15.43 -13.05
C GLY A 135 -12.36 14.95 -12.86
N VAL A 136 -11.54 15.15 -13.87
CA VAL A 136 -10.12 14.79 -13.83
C VAL A 136 -9.40 15.53 -12.71
N GLU A 137 -9.71 16.81 -12.50
CA GLU A 137 -9.07 17.64 -11.47
C GLU A 137 -9.35 17.12 -10.05
N ASP A 138 -10.58 16.67 -9.78
CA ASP A 138 -10.95 16.07 -8.49
C ASP A 138 -10.14 14.79 -8.24
N LEU A 139 -10.03 13.92 -9.26
CA LEU A 139 -9.26 12.71 -9.16
C LEU A 139 -7.75 12.95 -9.00
N VAL A 140 -7.19 13.94 -9.71
CA VAL A 140 -5.78 14.33 -9.56
C VAL A 140 -5.50 14.76 -8.13
N GLN A 141 -6.41 15.54 -7.52
CA GLN A 141 -6.27 15.92 -6.13
C GLN A 141 -6.32 14.71 -5.20
N GLU A 142 -7.33 13.88 -5.31
CA GLU A 142 -7.51 12.68 -4.47
C GLU A 142 -6.34 11.70 -4.59
N TYR A 143 -5.87 11.41 -5.82
CA TYR A 143 -4.70 10.56 -6.02
C TYR A 143 -3.43 11.17 -5.43
N THR A 144 -3.27 12.49 -5.55
CA THR A 144 -2.11 13.19 -5.00
C THR A 144 -2.08 13.09 -3.47
N GLU A 145 -3.22 13.29 -2.82
CA GLU A 145 -3.36 13.19 -1.37
C GLU A 145 -3.15 11.75 -0.90
N TRP A 146 -3.80 10.78 -1.54
CA TRP A 146 -3.61 9.37 -1.26
C TRP A 146 -2.15 8.94 -1.35
N MET A 147 -1.44 9.33 -2.42
CA MET A 147 -0.03 8.99 -2.56
C MET A 147 0.84 9.70 -1.51
N ARG A 148 0.56 10.97 -1.19
CA ARG A 148 1.31 11.74 -0.18
C ARG A 148 1.21 11.14 1.21
N GLU A 149 0.05 10.67 1.61
CA GLU A 149 -0.15 10.02 2.89
C GLU A 149 0.69 8.75 3.05
N ARG A 150 0.99 8.05 1.95
CA ARG A 150 1.59 6.71 1.96
C ARG A 150 2.98 6.59 1.35
N TRP A 151 3.49 7.62 0.69
CA TRP A 151 4.79 7.53 0.00
C TRP A 151 5.98 7.30 0.93
N ASN A 152 5.83 7.59 2.23
CA ASN A 152 6.87 7.36 3.23
C ASN A 152 6.92 5.90 3.71
N HIS A 153 5.92 5.08 3.37
CA HIS A 153 5.91 3.66 3.71
C HIS A 153 6.77 2.86 2.72
N PRO A 154 7.89 2.27 3.16
CA PRO A 154 8.74 1.48 2.27
C PRO A 154 8.04 0.23 1.74
N CYS A 155 7.00 -0.27 2.40
CA CYS A 155 6.22 -1.41 1.95
C CYS A 155 5.41 -1.13 0.69
N VAL A 156 4.96 0.12 0.45
CA VAL A 156 4.16 0.46 -0.74
C VAL A 156 5.05 0.54 -1.97
N ILE A 157 4.86 -0.37 -2.92
CA ILE A 157 5.69 -0.49 -4.12
C ILE A 157 4.93 -0.39 -5.44
N ILE A 158 3.62 -0.58 -5.41
CA ILE A 158 2.74 -0.47 -6.57
C ILE A 158 1.55 0.39 -6.18
N TRP A 159 1.29 1.42 -6.99
CA TRP A 159 0.10 2.24 -6.93
C TRP A 159 -0.89 1.73 -7.95
N ASP A 160 -2.04 1.21 -7.48
CA ASP A 160 -3.08 0.64 -8.33
C ASP A 160 -4.24 1.63 -8.43
N ALA A 161 -4.35 2.24 -9.59
CA ALA A 161 -5.26 3.37 -9.79
C ALA A 161 -6.74 2.99 -9.70
N GLN A 162 -7.10 1.74 -10.00
CA GLN A 162 -8.51 1.30 -10.05
C GLN A 162 -8.65 -0.21 -10.16
N ASN A 163 -9.80 -0.73 -9.74
CA ASN A 163 -10.20 -2.10 -9.99
C ASN A 163 -11.21 -2.20 -11.14
N GLU A 164 -10.92 -3.00 -12.15
CA GLU A 164 -11.84 -3.40 -13.25
C GLU A 164 -12.65 -2.27 -13.90
N THR A 165 -12.14 -1.04 -13.87
CA THR A 165 -12.78 0.13 -14.45
C THR A 165 -12.26 0.35 -15.86
N ARG A 166 -13.15 0.63 -16.83
CA ARG A 166 -12.79 0.75 -18.24
C ARG A 166 -12.66 2.20 -18.75
N ASP A 167 -12.88 3.18 -17.91
CA ASP A 167 -12.80 4.57 -18.39
C ASP A 167 -11.35 5.05 -18.41
N ASP A 168 -10.68 4.75 -19.49
CA ASP A 168 -9.30 5.16 -19.74
C ASP A 168 -9.15 6.67 -19.92
N GLY A 169 -10.22 7.41 -20.16
CA GLY A 169 -10.19 8.85 -20.45
C GLY A 169 -9.92 9.73 -19.23
N ILE A 170 -10.24 9.24 -18.04
CA ILE A 170 -10.10 10.00 -16.78
C ILE A 170 -8.81 9.62 -16.03
N ILE A 171 -8.30 8.40 -16.22
CA ILE A 171 -7.18 7.86 -15.46
C ILE A 171 -5.84 7.99 -16.21
N ARG A 172 -5.88 8.37 -17.49
CA ARG A 172 -4.71 8.72 -18.30
C ARG A 172 -4.39 10.20 -18.14
#